data_a72842cf186f71b159dd2ac58c288be2
#
_entry.id   a72842cf186f71b159dd2ac58c288be2
#
_cell.length_a   1.000
_cell.length_b   1.000
_cell.length_c   1.000
_cell.angle_alpha   90.00
_cell.angle_beta   90.00
_cell.angle_gamma   90.00
#
_symmetry.space_group_name_H-M   'P 1'
#
loop_
_entity.id
_entity.type
_entity.pdbx_description
1 polymer ?
#
loop_
_entity_poly.entity_id
_entity_poly.type
_entity_poly.pdbx_seq_one_letter_code
_entity_poly.pdbx_strand_id
1 'polypeptide(L)'
;ILVIDRMNKRYVKVSFSKVRELANADLDFHSLQALFLNELFLPGKDDLSTRDASDFNVEAGAEGVVMDVKKTKRFAYRFLVQTSDALLKESTIALRNTPDSLRWEYDSFRPLEQKQFPTEMRVSFKGGKKPSKAAFGLSRLSTNSNWETHTEVSARYTKVELADILKMLIK
;
A
#
# COMPACT_ATOMS: atom_id res chain seq x y z
N ILE A 1 8.69 -7.09 8.68
CA ILE A 1 9.03 -5.82 8.01
C ILE A 1 10.34 -5.33 8.57
N LEU A 2 11.27 -4.96 7.68
CA LEU A 2 12.53 -4.34 8.00
C LEU A 2 12.55 -2.94 7.37
N VAL A 3 12.74 -1.91 8.21
CA VAL A 3 12.91 -0.53 7.75
C VAL A 3 14.30 -0.07 8.15
N ILE A 4 15.08 0.44 7.20
CA ILE A 4 16.45 0.90 7.40
C ILE A 4 16.54 2.40 7.12
N ASP A 5 16.83 3.17 8.16
CA ASP A 5 17.18 4.59 8.06
C ASP A 5 18.69 4.71 7.85
N ARG A 6 19.10 4.84 6.58
CA ARG A 6 20.52 4.90 6.19
C ARG A 6 21.19 6.20 6.66
N MET A 7 20.45 7.29 6.73
CA MET A 7 21.01 8.59 7.12
C MET A 7 21.44 8.60 8.60
N ASN A 8 20.60 8.04 9.46
CA ASN A 8 20.86 8.03 10.92
C ASN A 8 21.41 6.68 11.40
N LYS A 9 21.74 5.76 10.49
CA LYS A 9 22.28 4.42 10.79
C LYS A 9 21.42 3.66 11.80
N ARG A 10 20.12 3.65 11.60
CA ARG A 10 19.15 2.97 12.46
C ARG A 10 18.30 2.01 11.68
N TYR A 11 17.75 1.01 12.34
CA TYR A 11 16.78 0.11 11.74
C TYR A 11 15.72 -0.31 12.74
N VAL A 12 14.57 -0.66 12.22
CA VAL A 12 13.51 -1.35 12.95
C VAL A 12 13.19 -2.66 12.24
N LYS A 13 13.07 -3.72 13.04
CA LYS A 13 12.57 -5.01 12.57
C LYS A 13 11.36 -5.37 13.42
N VAL A 14 10.19 -5.41 12.78
CA VAL A 14 8.91 -5.69 13.45
C VAL A 14 8.14 -6.78 12.70
N SER A 15 7.36 -7.54 13.43
CA SER A 15 6.40 -8.45 12.83
C SER A 15 5.29 -7.66 12.13
N PHE A 16 4.68 -8.26 11.12
CA PHE A 16 3.54 -7.64 10.44
C PHE A 16 2.35 -7.45 11.40
N SER A 17 2.15 -8.40 12.31
CA SER A 17 1.12 -8.31 13.37
C SER A 17 1.29 -7.06 14.23
N LYS A 18 2.53 -6.68 14.57
CA LYS A 18 2.79 -5.46 15.35
C LYS A 18 2.50 -4.18 14.57
N VAL A 19 2.81 -4.17 13.26
CA VAL A 19 2.45 -3.03 12.39
C VAL A 19 0.93 -2.90 12.28
N ARG A 20 0.22 -4.00 12.11
CA ARG A 20 -1.24 -4.04 12.04
C ARG A 20 -1.90 -3.54 13.33
N GLU A 21 -1.37 -3.94 14.49
CA GLU A 21 -1.82 -3.46 15.81
C GLU A 21 -1.64 -1.94 15.93
N LEU A 22 -0.46 -1.42 15.57
CA LEU A 22 -0.14 0.01 15.68
C LEU A 22 -0.87 0.89 14.67
N ALA A 23 -1.05 0.40 13.44
CA ALA A 23 -1.79 1.10 12.41
C ALA A 23 -3.31 1.06 12.64
N ASN A 24 -3.77 0.23 13.60
CA ASN A 24 -5.20 -0.05 13.83
C ASN A 24 -5.95 -0.33 12.51
N ALA A 25 -5.26 -0.91 11.53
CA ALA A 25 -5.74 -1.15 10.18
C ALA A 25 -5.90 -2.65 9.95
N ASP A 26 -6.99 -3.04 9.31
CA ASP A 26 -7.24 -4.42 8.86
C ASP A 26 -6.46 -4.73 7.56
N LEU A 27 -5.25 -4.19 7.48
CA LEU A 27 -4.31 -4.51 6.41
C LEU A 27 -3.56 -5.78 6.81
N ASP A 28 -3.73 -6.82 6.02
CA ASP A 28 -2.87 -7.99 6.07
C ASP A 28 -1.66 -7.83 5.13
N PHE A 29 -0.79 -8.83 5.12
CA PHE A 29 0.40 -8.81 4.27
C PHE A 29 0.01 -8.73 2.78
N HIS A 30 -1.01 -9.48 2.35
CA HIS A 30 -1.45 -9.56 0.96
C HIS A 30 -2.06 -8.23 0.49
N SER A 31 -2.88 -7.58 1.31
CA SER A 31 -3.40 -6.24 1.03
C SER A 31 -2.29 -5.19 0.87
N LEU A 32 -1.28 -5.24 1.75
CA LEU A 32 -0.13 -4.34 1.64
C LEU A 32 0.70 -4.64 0.38
N GLN A 33 0.93 -5.91 0.09
CA GLN A 33 1.60 -6.35 -1.13
C GLN A 33 0.86 -5.87 -2.38
N ALA A 34 -0.47 -6.06 -2.43
CA ALA A 34 -1.32 -5.61 -3.52
C ALA A 34 -1.24 -4.08 -3.75
N LEU A 35 -1.20 -3.29 -2.67
CA LEU A 35 -0.98 -1.83 -2.77
C LEU A 35 0.36 -1.50 -3.44
N PHE A 36 1.45 -2.17 -3.08
CA PHE A 36 2.75 -1.95 -3.73
C PHE A 36 2.82 -2.51 -5.16
N LEU A 37 2.10 -3.59 -5.45
CA LEU A 37 2.08 -4.22 -6.77
C LEU A 37 1.03 -3.61 -7.73
N ASN A 38 0.30 -2.58 -7.29
CA ASN A 38 -0.77 -1.97 -8.06
C ASN A 38 -1.86 -2.98 -8.44
N GLU A 39 -2.34 -3.72 -7.47
CA GLU A 39 -3.33 -4.76 -7.65
C GLU A 39 -4.60 -4.49 -6.83
N LEU A 40 -5.73 -4.97 -7.32
CA LEU A 40 -6.97 -5.05 -6.55
C LEU A 40 -6.82 -6.11 -5.46
N PHE A 41 -7.49 -5.93 -4.34
CA PHE A 41 -7.52 -6.95 -3.29
C PHE A 41 -8.86 -6.98 -2.54
N LEU A 42 -9.12 -8.11 -1.90
CA LEU A 42 -10.17 -8.28 -0.90
C LEU A 42 -9.54 -8.57 0.45
N PRO A 43 -9.95 -7.86 1.51
CA PRO A 43 -9.39 -8.09 2.85
C PRO A 43 -9.53 -9.55 3.30
N GLY A 44 -8.42 -10.14 3.78
CA GLY A 44 -8.39 -11.52 4.24
C GLY A 44 -8.38 -12.57 3.13
N LYS A 45 -8.08 -12.18 1.89
CA LYS A 45 -7.94 -13.07 0.76
C LYS A 45 -6.57 -12.89 0.10
N ASP A 46 -5.89 -14.00 -0.14
CA ASP A 46 -4.51 -13.97 -0.66
C ASP A 46 -4.47 -13.63 -2.16
N ASP A 47 -5.38 -14.22 -2.94
CA ASP A 47 -5.45 -14.03 -4.39
C ASP A 47 -6.88 -13.76 -4.84
N LEU A 48 -7.02 -12.95 -5.90
CA LEU A 48 -8.30 -12.71 -6.56
C LEU A 48 -8.50 -13.62 -7.78
N SER A 49 -9.73 -14.03 -7.97
CA SER A 49 -10.21 -14.75 -9.14
C SER A 49 -11.36 -14.00 -9.80
N THR A 50 -11.73 -14.39 -11.01
CA THR A 50 -12.89 -13.79 -11.72
C THR A 50 -14.20 -13.97 -10.95
N ARG A 51 -14.33 -14.98 -10.09
CA ARG A 51 -15.51 -15.21 -9.23
C ARG A 51 -15.69 -14.12 -8.18
N ASP A 52 -14.61 -13.47 -7.81
CA ASP A 52 -14.60 -12.43 -6.78
C ASP A 52 -15.10 -11.07 -7.30
N ALA A 53 -15.32 -10.94 -8.60
CA ALA A 53 -15.92 -9.74 -9.18
C ALA A 53 -17.28 -9.40 -8.56
N SER A 54 -18.03 -10.41 -8.11
CA SER A 54 -19.31 -10.22 -7.40
C SER A 54 -19.18 -9.58 -6.03
N ASP A 55 -17.98 -9.56 -5.43
CA ASP A 55 -17.70 -8.94 -4.13
C ASP A 55 -17.39 -7.43 -4.23
N PHE A 56 -17.43 -6.88 -5.44
CA PHE A 56 -17.33 -5.45 -5.67
C PHE A 56 -18.66 -4.85 -6.15
N ASN A 57 -18.97 -3.64 -5.67
CA ASN A 57 -19.87 -2.72 -6.35
C ASN A 57 -19.06 -1.97 -7.40
N VAL A 58 -19.52 -1.97 -8.63
CA VAL A 58 -18.82 -1.35 -9.75
C VAL A 58 -19.69 -0.24 -10.32
N GLU A 59 -19.16 0.97 -10.35
CA GLU A 59 -19.87 2.16 -10.85
C GLU A 59 -18.98 2.91 -11.85
N ALA A 60 -19.55 3.29 -12.99
CA ALA A 60 -18.86 4.17 -13.94
C ALA A 60 -18.94 5.61 -13.42
N GLY A 61 -17.78 6.28 -13.33
CA GLY A 61 -17.65 7.68 -12.95
C GLY A 61 -17.00 8.51 -14.04
N ALA A 62 -16.89 9.82 -13.83
CA ALA A 62 -16.26 10.73 -14.78
C ALA A 62 -14.75 10.47 -14.96
N GLU A 63 -14.08 10.03 -13.92
CA GLU A 63 -12.63 9.78 -13.91
C GLU A 63 -12.26 8.32 -14.21
N GLY A 64 -13.23 7.43 -14.29
CA GLY A 64 -13.00 6.01 -14.50
C GLY A 64 -14.08 5.13 -13.86
N VAL A 65 -13.75 3.87 -13.66
CA VAL A 65 -14.58 2.90 -12.95
C VAL A 65 -14.20 2.85 -11.50
N VAL A 66 -15.16 3.09 -10.62
CA VAL A 66 -15.02 2.97 -9.17
C VAL A 66 -15.46 1.57 -8.76
N MET A 67 -14.63 0.89 -7.97
CA MET A 67 -14.90 -0.43 -7.42
C MET A 67 -14.84 -0.36 -5.89
N ASP A 68 -15.98 -0.55 -5.25
CA ASP A 68 -16.09 -0.57 -3.78
C ASP A 68 -16.26 -2.02 -3.29
N VAL A 69 -15.47 -2.43 -2.30
CA VAL A 69 -15.59 -3.77 -1.72
C VAL A 69 -16.87 -3.87 -0.89
N LYS A 70 -17.70 -4.89 -1.21
CA LYS A 70 -18.90 -5.22 -0.46
C LYS A 70 -18.59 -5.83 0.90
N LYS A 71 -19.61 -5.85 1.78
CA LYS A 71 -19.63 -6.62 3.06
C LYS A 71 -18.45 -6.35 3.99
N THR A 72 -17.90 -5.13 3.97
CA THR A 72 -16.86 -4.70 4.89
C THR A 72 -17.48 -4.03 6.12
N LYS A 73 -16.96 -4.36 7.33
CA LYS A 73 -17.53 -3.85 8.60
C LYS A 73 -16.90 -2.52 9.02
N ARG A 74 -15.62 -2.54 9.29
CA ARG A 74 -14.87 -1.43 9.90
C ARG A 74 -14.30 -0.47 8.87
N PHE A 75 -13.76 -1.02 7.78
CA PHE A 75 -13.12 -0.24 6.74
C PHE A 75 -13.93 -0.27 5.45
N ALA A 76 -13.85 0.80 4.67
CA ALA A 76 -14.30 0.85 3.29
C ALA A 76 -13.05 0.79 2.39
N TYR A 77 -13.12 -0.02 1.34
CA TYR A 77 -12.05 -0.16 0.34
C TYR A 77 -12.60 0.26 -1.00
N ARG A 78 -11.93 1.20 -1.62
CA ARG A 78 -12.31 1.79 -2.91
C ARG A 78 -11.12 1.79 -3.85
N PHE A 79 -11.36 1.44 -5.09
CA PHE A 79 -10.38 1.43 -6.16
C PHE A 79 -10.90 2.25 -7.33
N LEU A 80 -10.05 3.10 -7.90
CA LEU A 80 -10.33 3.84 -9.13
C LEU A 80 -9.50 3.27 -10.27
N VAL A 81 -10.17 2.72 -11.27
CA VAL A 81 -9.56 2.15 -12.48
C VAL A 81 -9.87 3.08 -13.64
N GLN A 82 -8.85 3.55 -14.35
CA GLN A 82 -9.03 4.41 -15.53
C GLN A 82 -9.64 3.63 -16.69
N THR A 83 -10.63 4.19 -17.34
CA THR A 83 -11.39 3.49 -18.39
C THR A 83 -10.58 3.29 -19.67
N SER A 84 -9.69 4.23 -20.02
CA SER A 84 -8.95 4.22 -21.28
C SER A 84 -7.93 3.09 -21.41
N ASP A 85 -7.34 2.66 -20.31
CA ASP A 85 -6.21 1.73 -20.27
C ASP A 85 -6.34 0.63 -19.21
N ALA A 86 -7.46 0.64 -18.47
CA ALA A 86 -7.76 -0.27 -17.36
C ALA A 86 -6.69 -0.26 -16.25
N LEU A 87 -5.95 0.85 -16.09
CA LEU A 87 -4.95 0.98 -15.05
C LEU A 87 -5.56 1.41 -13.72
N LEU A 88 -5.16 0.75 -12.64
CA LEU A 88 -5.52 1.16 -11.28
C LEU A 88 -4.78 2.45 -10.93
N LYS A 89 -5.51 3.54 -10.77
CA LYS A 89 -4.97 4.89 -10.48
C LYS A 89 -4.97 5.22 -9.01
N GLU A 90 -5.89 4.63 -8.24
CA GLU A 90 -6.01 4.93 -6.82
C GLU A 90 -6.57 3.73 -6.06
N SER A 91 -6.04 3.52 -4.87
CA SER A 91 -6.60 2.65 -3.85
C SER A 91 -6.81 3.45 -2.58
N THR A 92 -8.05 3.46 -2.06
CA THR A 92 -8.41 4.16 -0.83
C THR A 92 -8.93 3.19 0.21
N ILE A 93 -8.43 3.29 1.44
CA ILE A 93 -8.90 2.56 2.61
C ILE A 93 -9.35 3.60 3.63
N ALA A 94 -10.64 3.63 3.94
CA ALA A 94 -11.22 4.57 4.88
C ALA A 94 -11.80 3.87 6.10
N LEU A 95 -11.54 4.40 7.28
CA LEU A 95 -12.18 3.94 8.51
C LEU A 95 -13.60 4.50 8.57
N ARG A 96 -14.61 3.62 8.60
CA ARG A 96 -16.01 4.04 8.57
C ARG A 96 -16.35 4.93 9.77
N ASN A 97 -17.19 5.92 9.55
CA ASN A 97 -17.65 6.88 10.55
C ASN A 97 -16.55 7.77 11.15
N THR A 98 -15.43 7.88 10.50
CA THR A 98 -14.34 8.80 10.86
C THR A 98 -13.80 9.49 9.61
N PRO A 99 -13.03 10.60 9.73
CA PRO A 99 -12.32 11.19 8.61
C PRO A 99 -11.03 10.46 8.21
N ASP A 100 -10.69 9.36 8.90
CA ASP A 100 -9.42 8.68 8.75
C ASP A 100 -9.40 7.85 7.48
N SER A 101 -8.40 8.08 6.65
CA SER A 101 -8.22 7.34 5.39
C SER A 101 -6.76 7.26 4.98
N LEU A 102 -6.43 6.17 4.31
CA LEU A 102 -5.19 5.95 3.58
C LEU A 102 -5.54 6.00 2.09
N ARG A 103 -4.91 6.90 1.34
CA ARG A 103 -5.04 7.02 -0.11
C ARG A 103 -3.71 6.72 -0.75
N TRP A 104 -3.71 5.82 -1.71
CA TRP A 104 -2.55 5.38 -2.48
C TRP A 104 -2.80 5.68 -3.95
N GLU A 105 -2.04 6.63 -4.49
CA GLU A 105 -2.14 7.09 -5.88
C GLU A 105 -0.97 6.53 -6.69
N TYR A 106 -1.24 6.15 -7.94
CA TYR A 106 -0.29 5.53 -8.84
C TYR A 106 -0.12 6.36 -10.11
N ASP A 107 1.13 6.57 -10.53
CA ASP A 107 1.47 7.41 -11.67
C ASP A 107 2.69 6.88 -12.43
N SER A 108 3.00 7.51 -13.57
CA SER A 108 4.20 7.26 -14.37
C SER A 108 4.36 5.77 -14.74
N PHE A 109 3.29 5.19 -15.30
CA PHE A 109 3.27 3.78 -15.70
C PHE A 109 4.27 3.48 -16.80
N ARG A 110 5.00 2.37 -16.64
CA ARG A 110 5.97 1.86 -17.62
C ARG A 110 5.77 0.37 -17.83
N PRO A 111 6.10 -0.13 -19.04
CA PRO A 111 6.07 -1.56 -19.28
C PRO A 111 7.00 -2.32 -18.33
N LEU A 112 6.50 -3.35 -17.69
CA LEU A 112 7.24 -4.33 -16.92
C LEU A 112 6.71 -5.72 -17.32
N GLU A 113 7.46 -6.42 -18.18
CA GLU A 113 7.03 -7.64 -18.87
C GLU A 113 5.71 -7.44 -19.62
N GLN A 114 4.66 -8.15 -19.23
CA GLN A 114 3.34 -8.11 -19.85
C GLN A 114 2.37 -7.10 -19.21
N LYS A 115 2.79 -6.39 -18.17
CA LYS A 115 1.95 -5.45 -17.41
C LYS A 115 2.51 -4.03 -17.50
N GLN A 116 1.64 -3.05 -17.34
CA GLN A 116 2.06 -1.68 -17.01
C GLN A 116 2.21 -1.57 -15.50
N PHE A 117 3.33 -1.00 -15.05
CA PHE A 117 3.63 -0.87 -13.62
C PHE A 117 3.92 0.60 -13.26
N PRO A 118 3.33 1.14 -12.20
CA PRO A 118 3.57 2.51 -11.77
C PRO A 118 5.00 2.66 -11.23
N THR A 119 5.71 3.68 -11.69
CA THR A 119 7.04 4.01 -11.17
C THR A 119 7.00 5.13 -10.15
N GLU A 120 5.88 5.80 -10.01
CA GLU A 120 5.64 6.81 -8.98
C GLU A 120 4.39 6.45 -8.17
N MET A 121 4.51 6.51 -6.86
CA MET A 121 3.41 6.26 -5.93
C MET A 121 3.37 7.38 -4.89
N ARG A 122 2.19 7.90 -4.61
CA ARG A 122 1.94 8.86 -3.54
C ARG A 122 0.99 8.26 -2.53
N VAL A 123 1.40 8.26 -1.28
CA VAL A 123 0.59 7.76 -0.16
C VAL A 123 0.23 8.94 0.72
N SER A 124 -1.06 9.14 0.94
CA SER A 124 -1.58 10.17 1.82
C SER A 124 -2.38 9.53 2.94
N PHE A 125 -2.05 9.85 4.16
CA PHE A 125 -2.83 9.48 5.34
C PHE A 125 -3.54 10.72 5.87
N LYS A 126 -4.86 10.64 5.97
CA LYS A 126 -5.71 11.62 6.61
C LYS A 126 -6.24 11.00 7.90
N GLY A 127 -5.86 11.57 9.03
CA GLY A 127 -6.22 11.08 10.36
C GLY A 127 -5.25 11.60 11.40
N GLY A 128 -5.62 11.52 12.68
CA GLY A 128 -4.81 12.05 13.76
C GLY A 128 -4.70 13.59 13.77
N LYS A 129 -3.62 14.11 14.36
CA LYS A 129 -3.44 15.57 14.53
C LYS A 129 -3.03 16.30 13.24
N LYS A 130 -2.35 15.64 12.31
CA LYS A 130 -1.89 16.21 11.04
C LYS A 130 -1.94 15.17 9.92
N PRO A 131 -2.34 15.55 8.69
CA PRO A 131 -2.19 14.69 7.51
C PRO A 131 -0.72 14.40 7.25
N SER A 132 -0.42 13.16 6.87
CA SER A 132 0.93 12.74 6.49
C SER A 132 0.95 12.29 5.03
N LYS A 133 2.06 12.54 4.34
CA LYS A 133 2.25 12.14 2.94
C LYS A 133 3.62 11.51 2.76
N ALA A 134 3.69 10.49 1.91
CA ALA A 134 4.92 9.87 1.44
C ALA A 134 4.88 9.72 -0.08
N ALA A 135 6.03 9.82 -0.73
CA ALA A 135 6.17 9.56 -2.15
C ALA A 135 7.27 8.51 -2.37
N PHE A 136 7.02 7.60 -3.30
CA PHE A 136 7.95 6.56 -3.70
C PHE A 136 8.23 6.70 -5.20
N GLY A 137 9.52 6.82 -5.55
CA GLY A 137 9.98 6.70 -6.93
C GLY A 137 10.69 5.37 -7.10
N LEU A 138 10.23 4.55 -8.04
CA LEU A 138 10.78 3.23 -8.31
C LEU A 138 11.63 3.27 -9.57
N SER A 139 12.87 2.85 -9.47
CA SER A 139 13.80 2.75 -10.59
C SER A 139 14.42 1.36 -10.67
N ARG A 140 14.86 0.94 -11.84
CA ARG A 140 15.51 -0.36 -12.08
C ARG A 140 14.62 -1.53 -11.67
N LEU A 141 13.34 -1.48 -12.03
CA LEU A 141 12.41 -2.58 -11.81
C LEU A 141 12.89 -3.82 -12.58
N SER A 142 12.83 -4.96 -11.91
CA SER A 142 13.19 -6.25 -12.48
C SER A 142 12.30 -7.33 -11.86
N THR A 143 11.87 -8.26 -12.69
CA THR A 143 11.11 -9.46 -12.28
C THR A 143 12.03 -10.68 -12.13
N ASN A 144 13.36 -10.46 -12.11
CA ASN A 144 14.32 -11.53 -11.96
C ASN A 144 14.13 -12.25 -10.61
N SER A 145 13.88 -13.55 -10.68
CA SER A 145 13.62 -14.41 -9.50
C SER A 145 14.86 -14.76 -8.68
N ASN A 146 16.07 -14.44 -9.18
CA ASN A 146 17.34 -14.82 -8.56
C ASN A 146 17.88 -13.77 -7.59
N TRP A 147 17.04 -13.01 -6.94
CA TRP A 147 17.50 -12.03 -5.97
C TRP A 147 17.41 -12.58 -4.55
N GLU A 148 18.34 -12.15 -3.72
CA GLU A 148 18.43 -12.59 -2.33
C GLU A 148 17.28 -11.97 -1.52
N THR A 149 16.41 -12.82 -0.97
CA THR A 149 15.24 -12.39 -0.18
C THR A 149 15.57 -12.09 1.27
N HIS A 150 16.79 -12.38 1.70
CA HIS A 150 17.26 -12.12 3.05
C HIS A 150 18.16 -10.89 3.10
N THR A 151 17.82 -9.94 3.98
CA THR A 151 18.64 -8.74 4.19
C THR A 151 19.25 -8.79 5.58
N GLU A 152 20.57 -8.86 5.64
CA GLU A 152 21.31 -8.67 6.87
C GLU A 152 21.54 -7.19 7.15
N VAL A 153 21.30 -6.80 8.38
CA VAL A 153 21.55 -5.42 8.80
C VAL A 153 22.97 -5.34 9.34
N SER A 154 23.80 -4.50 8.73
CA SER A 154 25.16 -4.28 9.17
C SER A 154 25.23 -3.87 10.66
N ALA A 155 26.25 -4.36 11.38
CA ALA A 155 26.50 -4.02 12.78
C ALA A 155 26.70 -2.50 13.04
N ARG A 156 26.84 -1.71 11.97
CA ARG A 156 26.91 -0.22 12.06
C ARG A 156 25.56 0.44 12.33
N TYR A 157 24.46 -0.31 12.25
CA TYR A 157 23.11 0.22 12.46
C TYR A 157 22.60 -0.15 13.84
N THR A 158 22.01 0.81 14.52
CA THR A 158 21.38 0.60 15.83
C THR A 158 19.91 0.23 15.66
N LYS A 159 19.48 -0.82 16.34
CA LYS A 159 18.07 -1.19 16.39
C LYS A 159 17.30 -0.18 17.24
N VAL A 160 16.17 0.30 16.71
CA VAL A 160 15.28 1.24 17.41
C VAL A 160 13.84 0.72 17.37
N GLU A 161 12.97 1.30 18.20
CA GLU A 161 11.56 0.97 18.21
C GLU A 161 10.82 1.63 17.03
N LEU A 162 9.79 0.97 16.54
CA LEU A 162 8.98 1.47 15.41
C LEU A 162 8.39 2.86 15.72
N ALA A 163 7.98 3.10 16.98
CA ALA A 163 7.45 4.38 17.41
C ALA A 163 8.44 5.54 17.23
N ASP A 164 9.74 5.28 17.33
CA ASP A 164 10.77 6.31 17.17
C ASP A 164 10.96 6.70 15.70
N ILE A 165 10.83 5.72 14.77
CA ILE A 165 10.84 6.01 13.33
C ILE A 165 9.57 6.74 12.92
N LEU A 166 8.40 6.31 13.38
CA LEU A 166 7.13 6.95 13.08
C LEU A 166 7.07 8.40 13.55
N LYS A 167 7.60 8.73 14.74
CA LYS A 167 7.70 10.11 15.24
C LYS A 167 8.51 11.03 14.33
N MET A 168 9.43 10.50 13.55
CA MET A 168 10.26 11.28 12.62
C MET A 168 9.60 11.48 11.26
N LEU A 169 8.82 10.50 10.82
CA LEU A 169 8.07 10.57 9.55
C LEU A 169 6.82 11.47 9.65
N ILE A 170 6.36 11.75 10.87
CA ILE A 170 5.13 12.52 11.16
C ILE A 170 5.46 13.95 11.64
N LYS A 171 6.65 14.44 11.38
CA LYS A 171 7.00 15.85 11.66
C LYS A 171 6.43 16.79 10.63
#